data_f1e96e3aecb51c6db5538d0f34e5e05b
#
_entry.id   f1e96e3aecb51c6db5538d0f34e5e05b
#
_cell.length_a   1.000
_cell.length_b   1.000
_cell.length_c   1.000
_cell.angle_alpha   90.00
_cell.angle_beta   90.00
_cell.angle_gamma   90.00
#
_symmetry.space_group_name_H-M   'P 1'
#
loop_
_entity.id
_entity.type
_entity.pdbx_description
1 polymer ?
#
loop_
_entity_poly.entity_id
_entity_poly.type
_entity_poly.pdbx_seq_one_letter_code
_entity_poly.pdbx_strand_id
1 'polypeptide(L)'
;MNSPVFFNDEIHVSKPIIKYSRIFKTKEECQLYCDIQRAFKDASREFKYNSNNYYIWYDHVNKKIKHDCLFSVQHKDIYFDSEKTIENLINKFGEENVKRYYLEVY
;
A
#
# COMPACT_ATOMS: atom_id res chain seq x y z
N MET A 1 10.84 -0.32 13.20
CA MET A 1 10.26 0.18 13.13
C MET A 1 9.76 0.45 13.05
N ASN A 2 9.63 0.48 13.17
CA ASN A 2 9.01 0.97 13.21
C ASN A 2 8.05 1.75 13.13
N SER A 3 8.14 1.91 13.80
CA SER A 3 6.92 2.60 13.74
C SER A 3 7.14 3.98 13.23
N PRO A 4 6.22 4.53 12.48
CA PRO A 4 6.40 5.87 11.98
C PRO A 4 6.35 6.84 13.11
N VAL A 5 7.08 7.88 12.91
CA VAL A 5 7.13 8.93 13.87
C VAL A 5 5.98 9.84 13.61
N PHE A 6 5.25 10.15 14.58
CA PHE A 6 4.40 11.23 14.36
C PHE A 6 4.91 12.35 15.15
N PHE A 7 5.38 12.99 15.03
CA PHE A 7 5.88 14.00 15.55
C PHE A 7 6.70 14.11 16.41
N ASN A 8 7.16 14.37 16.73
CA ASN A 8 7.96 14.73 17.30
C ASN A 8 8.94 14.15 17.70
N ASP A 9 9.29 13.73 17.68
CA ASP A 9 10.27 13.26 17.86
C ASP A 9 11.25 12.97 17.11
N GLU A 10 11.54 13.14 16.91
CA GLU A 10 12.26 12.96 16.17
C GLU A 10 12.68 12.47 15.42
N ILE A 11 12.59 12.46 15.41
CA ILE A 11 12.71 12.04 14.71
C ILE A 11 13.22 11.53 14.03
N HIS A 12 13.36 11.29 14.02
CA HIS A 12 13.64 10.80 13.33
C HIS A 12 13.55 10.31 12.43
N VAL A 13 13.39 10.31 12.55
CA VAL A 13 13.23 9.92 11.78
C VAL A 13 13.14 9.78 10.87
N SER A 14 12.94 9.67 10.66
CA SER A 14 12.72 9.57 9.84
C SER A 14 12.78 9.79 8.89
N LYS A 15 12.61 9.62 8.75
CA LYS A 15 12.93 10.06 7.71
C LYS A 15 12.21 9.91 6.46
N PRO A 16 11.99 8.83 5.78
CA PRO A 16 11.25 8.72 4.55
C PRO A 16 9.81 9.10 4.68
N ILE A 17 9.23 8.79 5.75
CA ILE A 17 7.84 9.16 5.99
C ILE A 17 7.70 10.65 6.03
N ILE A 18 8.65 11.28 6.61
CA ILE A 18 8.62 12.71 6.78
C ILE A 18 8.76 13.41 5.44
N LYS A 19 9.52 12.83 4.55
CA LYS A 19 9.75 13.46 3.29
C LYS A 19 8.47 13.61 2.48
N TYR A 20 7.47 12.80 2.72
CA TYR A 20 6.20 12.97 2.03
C TYR A 20 5.28 13.90 2.76
N SER A 21 5.76 14.52 3.80
CA SER A 21 4.97 15.47 4.54
C SER A 21 3.70 14.84 5.09
N ARG A 22 3.76 13.57 5.34
CA ARG A 22 2.59 12.88 5.83
C ARG A 22 2.47 13.09 7.33
N ILE A 23 1.42 13.75 7.70
CA ILE A 23 1.16 14.04 9.09
C ILE A 23 -0.10 13.30 9.50
N PHE A 24 0.02 12.46 10.51
CA PHE A 24 -1.13 11.74 11.02
C PHE A 24 -1.72 12.51 12.18
N LYS A 25 -3.03 12.62 12.19
CA LYS A 25 -3.70 13.40 13.22
C LYS A 25 -3.81 12.66 14.53
N THR A 26 -3.79 11.33 14.48
CA THR A 26 -3.93 10.53 15.68
C THR A 26 -2.98 9.36 15.63
N LYS A 27 -2.76 8.79 16.80
CA LYS A 27 -1.98 7.58 16.93
C LYS A 27 -2.64 6.42 16.19
N GLU A 28 -3.95 6.37 16.25
CA GLU A 28 -4.71 5.33 15.57
C GLU A 28 -4.54 5.40 14.07
N GLU A 29 -4.53 6.60 13.52
CA GLU A 29 -4.33 6.77 12.08
C GLU A 29 -2.94 6.31 11.67
N CYS A 30 -1.94 6.66 12.45
CA CYS A 30 -0.58 6.24 12.20
C CYS A 30 -0.45 4.72 12.25
N GLN A 31 -1.10 4.10 13.22
CA GLN A 31 -1.08 2.65 13.35
C GLN A 31 -1.76 1.97 12.18
N LEU A 32 -2.88 2.52 11.72
CA LEU A 32 -3.59 1.98 10.59
C LEU A 32 -2.72 2.03 9.33
N TYR A 33 -2.04 3.13 9.12
CA TYR A 33 -1.12 3.24 7.99
C TYR A 33 -0.06 2.14 8.05
N CYS A 34 0.54 1.94 9.20
CA CYS A 34 1.55 0.90 9.36
C CYS A 34 0.99 -0.49 9.10
N ASP A 35 -0.19 -0.75 9.61
CA ASP A 35 -0.81 -2.06 9.44
C ASP A 35 -1.08 -2.36 7.98
N ILE A 36 -1.57 -1.37 7.25
CA ILE A 36 -1.86 -1.53 5.82
C ILE A 36 -0.58 -1.76 5.05
N GLN A 37 0.43 -0.93 5.29
CA GLN A 37 1.70 -1.07 4.59
C GLN A 37 2.32 -2.45 4.83
N ARG A 38 2.29 -2.90 6.07
CA ARG A 38 2.85 -4.20 6.41
C ARG A 38 2.07 -5.34 5.78
N ALA A 39 0.75 -5.27 5.83
CA ALA A 39 -0.07 -6.34 5.29
C ALA A 39 0.12 -6.50 3.79
N PHE A 40 0.21 -5.40 3.06
CA PHE A 40 0.42 -5.47 1.62
C PHE A 40 1.82 -5.98 1.31
N LYS A 41 2.81 -5.56 2.07
CA LYS A 41 4.17 -6.03 1.85
C LYS A 41 4.29 -7.52 2.12
N ASP A 42 3.69 -7.98 3.22
CA ASP A 42 3.76 -9.39 3.58
C ASP A 42 3.06 -10.28 2.57
N ALA A 43 2.02 -9.79 1.94
CA ALA A 43 1.28 -10.56 0.96
C ALA A 43 1.90 -10.47 -0.44
N SER A 44 2.86 -9.60 -0.64
CA SER A 44 3.44 -9.36 -1.96
C SER A 44 4.55 -10.36 -2.26
N ARG A 45 4.93 -10.39 -3.53
CA ARG A 45 6.06 -11.18 -3.98
C ARG A 45 6.72 -10.50 -5.15
N GLU A 46 7.88 -11.01 -5.53
CA GLU A 46 8.60 -10.47 -6.68
C GLU A 46 7.96 -10.92 -7.99
N PHE A 47 8.26 -10.18 -9.03
CA PHE A 47 7.78 -10.49 -10.38
C PHE A 47 8.34 -11.84 -10.83
N LYS A 48 7.50 -12.64 -11.46
CA LYS A 48 7.90 -13.94 -12.02
C LYS A 48 7.49 -13.99 -13.48
N TYR A 49 8.45 -14.23 -14.35
CA TYR A 49 8.17 -14.39 -15.77
C TYR A 49 7.29 -15.61 -16.00
N ASN A 50 6.41 -15.51 -16.96
CA ASN A 50 5.51 -16.59 -17.35
C ASN A 50 4.59 -17.01 -16.25
N SER A 51 4.25 -16.05 -15.38
CA SER A 51 3.29 -16.24 -14.31
C SER A 51 2.42 -15.01 -14.26
N ASN A 52 1.27 -15.16 -13.65
CA ASN A 52 0.37 -14.03 -13.46
C ASN A 52 0.88 -13.22 -12.28
N ASN A 53 1.21 -11.98 -12.53
CA ASN A 53 1.71 -11.06 -11.52
C ASN A 53 0.70 -9.96 -11.35
N TYR A 54 -0.09 -10.03 -10.29
CA TYR A 54 -1.19 -9.12 -10.06
C TYR A 54 -0.72 -7.89 -9.30
N TYR A 55 -1.25 -6.73 -9.66
CA TYR A 55 -0.93 -5.49 -8.99
C TYR A 55 -2.20 -4.64 -8.88
N ILE A 56 -2.17 -3.65 -7.99
CA ILE A 56 -3.32 -2.80 -7.81
C ILE A 56 -2.97 -1.37 -8.20
N TRP A 57 -3.99 -0.64 -8.64
CA TRP A 57 -3.83 0.75 -9.03
C TRP A 57 -5.14 1.47 -8.82
N TYR A 58 -5.09 2.78 -8.85
CA TYR A 58 -6.29 3.58 -8.66
C TYR A 58 -6.74 4.19 -9.97
N ASP A 59 -8.00 3.97 -10.32
CA ASP A 59 -8.59 4.51 -11.53
C ASP A 59 -9.24 5.85 -11.17
N HIS A 60 -8.60 6.93 -11.56
CA HIS A 60 -9.08 8.27 -11.23
C HIS A 60 -10.35 8.66 -11.99
N VAL A 61 -10.59 8.03 -13.12
CA VAL A 61 -11.77 8.32 -13.91
C VAL A 61 -13.02 7.76 -13.23
N ASN A 62 -12.96 6.50 -12.86
CA ASN A 62 -14.08 5.82 -12.22
C ASN A 62 -14.00 5.90 -10.69
N LYS A 63 -12.91 6.41 -10.16
CA LYS A 63 -12.70 6.57 -8.72
C LYS A 63 -12.81 5.26 -7.98
N LYS A 64 -12.09 4.28 -8.49
CA LYS A 64 -12.09 2.93 -7.95
C LYS A 64 -10.69 2.36 -7.88
N ILE A 65 -10.48 1.47 -6.94
CA ILE A 65 -9.27 0.66 -6.90
C ILE A 65 -9.50 -0.49 -7.89
N LYS A 66 -8.53 -0.69 -8.75
CA LYS A 66 -8.57 -1.77 -9.73
C LYS A 66 -7.31 -2.61 -9.64
N HIS A 67 -7.36 -3.78 -10.23
CA HIS A 67 -6.19 -4.63 -10.31
C HIS A 67 -6.07 -5.19 -11.71
N ASP A 68 -4.85 -5.49 -12.07
CA ASP A 68 -4.52 -6.07 -13.36
C ASP A 68 -3.40 -7.07 -13.15
N CYS A 69 -3.01 -7.74 -14.23
CA CYS A 69 -1.93 -8.68 -14.11
C CYS A 69 -0.97 -8.54 -15.29
N LEU A 70 0.29 -8.78 -15.01
CA LEU A 70 1.36 -8.76 -15.99
C LEU A 70 1.98 -10.15 -16.07
N PHE A 71 2.30 -10.57 -17.28
CA PHE A 71 2.80 -11.92 -17.49
C PHE A 71 4.28 -11.95 -17.86
N SER A 72 4.71 -11.10 -18.76
CA SER A 72 6.07 -11.14 -19.27
C SER A 72 6.81 -9.82 -19.22
N VAL A 73 6.15 -8.75 -18.77
CA VAL A 73 6.75 -7.43 -18.72
C VAL A 73 6.56 -6.86 -17.32
N GLN A 74 7.64 -6.40 -16.74
CA GLN A 74 7.58 -5.85 -15.40
C GLN A 74 7.44 -4.34 -15.45
N HIS A 75 6.37 -3.82 -14.86
CA HIS A 75 6.11 -2.38 -14.80
C HIS A 75 6.04 -1.84 -13.39
N LYS A 76 5.85 -2.71 -12.42
CA LYS A 76 5.67 -2.31 -11.02
C LYS A 76 6.69 -3.02 -10.17
N ASP A 77 6.78 -2.62 -8.93
CA ASP A 77 7.69 -3.25 -7.99
C ASP A 77 7.03 -4.26 -7.08
N ILE A 78 5.72 -4.12 -6.89
CA ILE A 78 5.00 -4.95 -5.94
C ILE A 78 3.92 -5.73 -6.66
N TYR A 79 3.94 -7.04 -6.46
CA TYR A 79 2.98 -7.95 -7.10
C TYR A 79 2.39 -8.90 -6.09
N PHE A 80 1.28 -9.51 -6.46
CA PHE A 80 0.55 -10.46 -5.61
C PHE A 80 0.27 -11.72 -6.41
N ASP A 81 0.06 -12.82 -5.69
CA ASP A 81 -0.15 -14.12 -6.33
C ASP A 81 -1.48 -14.24 -7.03
N SER A 82 -2.51 -13.56 -6.55
CA SER A 82 -3.84 -13.72 -7.09
C SER A 82 -4.69 -12.50 -6.82
N GLU A 83 -5.78 -12.40 -7.58
CA GLU A 83 -6.78 -11.38 -7.32
C GLU A 83 -7.39 -11.53 -5.95
N LYS A 84 -7.55 -12.77 -5.53
CA LYS A 84 -8.15 -13.05 -4.23
C LYS A 84 -7.36 -12.44 -3.10
N THR A 85 -6.05 -12.50 -3.19
CA THR A 85 -5.19 -11.88 -2.19
C THR A 85 -5.46 -10.38 -2.12
N ILE A 86 -5.56 -9.73 -3.27
CA ILE A 86 -5.84 -8.30 -3.32
C ILE A 86 -7.21 -7.99 -2.74
N GLU A 87 -8.21 -8.76 -3.13
CA GLU A 87 -9.57 -8.55 -2.65
C GLU A 87 -9.66 -8.72 -1.15
N ASN A 88 -8.97 -9.73 -0.61
CA ASN A 88 -8.97 -9.96 0.82
C ASN A 88 -8.37 -8.79 1.59
N LEU A 89 -7.29 -8.20 1.06
CA LEU A 89 -6.67 -7.06 1.69
C LEU A 89 -7.59 -5.84 1.66
N ILE A 90 -8.23 -5.60 0.52
CA ILE A 90 -9.15 -4.47 0.40
C ILE A 90 -10.33 -4.66 1.35
N ASN A 91 -10.85 -5.87 1.44
CA ASN A 91 -11.98 -6.13 2.33
C ASN A 91 -11.59 -6.00 3.80
N LYS A 92 -10.37 -6.36 4.13
CA LYS A 92 -9.90 -6.28 5.52
C LYS A 92 -9.81 -4.85 6.01
N PHE A 93 -9.29 -3.95 5.19
CA PHE A 93 -9.05 -2.58 5.62
C PHE A 93 -10.07 -1.58 5.10
N GLY A 94 -10.82 -1.95 4.07
CA GLY A 94 -11.76 -1.05 3.43
C GLY A 94 -11.13 -0.30 2.27
N GLU A 95 -11.91 -0.10 1.22
CA GLU A 95 -11.41 0.52 0.01
C GLU A 95 -10.87 1.93 0.26
N GLU A 96 -11.57 2.70 1.06
CA GLU A 96 -11.15 4.08 1.31
C GLU A 96 -9.80 4.14 2.03
N ASN A 97 -9.59 3.25 2.98
CA ASN A 97 -8.33 3.22 3.70
C ASN A 97 -7.17 2.74 2.82
N VAL A 98 -7.42 1.75 1.97
CA VAL A 98 -6.39 1.28 1.04
C VAL A 98 -6.04 2.38 0.05
N LYS A 99 -7.04 3.08 -0.46
CA LYS A 99 -6.82 4.20 -1.37
C LYS A 99 -5.93 5.25 -0.73
N ARG A 100 -6.23 5.63 0.49
CA ARG A 100 -5.53 6.72 1.16
C ARG A 100 -4.14 6.31 1.64
N TYR A 101 -4.03 5.16 2.28
CA TYR A 101 -2.80 4.82 2.98
C TYR A 101 -1.87 3.89 2.21
N TYR A 102 -2.36 3.21 1.21
CA TYR A 102 -1.48 2.39 0.38
C TYR A 102 -1.23 3.02 -0.98
N LEU A 103 -2.29 3.44 -1.65
CA LEU A 103 -2.16 4.06 -2.97
C LEU A 103 -1.88 5.56 -2.90
N GLU A 104 -2.03 6.13 -1.72
CA GLU A 104 -1.73 7.54 -1.44
C GLU A 104 -2.53 8.49 -2.32
N VAL A 105 -3.79 8.17 -2.52
CA VAL A 105 -4.74 9.01 -3.23
C VAL A 105 -5.66 9.66 -2.22
N TYR A 106 -5.69 10.99 -2.22
CA TYR A 106 -6.44 11.75 -1.22
C TYR A 106 -7.59 12.52 -1.82
#